data_6f68a4ab0c32e1d7b029cc70f2eaa753
#
_entry.id   6f68a4ab0c32e1d7b029cc70f2eaa753
#
_cell.length_a   1.000
_cell.length_b   1.000
_cell.length_c   1.000
_cell.angle_alpha   90.00
_cell.angle_beta   90.00
_cell.angle_gamma   90.00
#
_symmetry.space_group_name_H-M   'P 1'
#
loop_
_entity.id
_entity.type
_entity.pdbx_description
1 polymer ?
#
loop_
_entity_poly.entity_id
_entity_poly.type
_entity_poly.pdbx_seq_one_letter_code
_entity_poly.pdbx_strand_id
1 'polypeptide(L)'
;MNTLISNTPTIHNTMTTRRSFLTSISSLAATPLLSRDFSPSAPPVRYPEPDVIALDKAFEKYKIGSAPIERLHTGMYWAEGPAWSGWGQYLVWSDIPNNVQHRWLQDDGEVTTIHKPAGHSNGNTFDREGRQISFEHGNRRVVRYEADNSITVLTDKFDGKPFNAPNDGAVHPDGSVWFTDPGYGSLMNYEGNKGDLLLKEAIYRIDPKTGKIDKVADDIFKPNGLCFSPDYKKLYVADTGASHYPNAPKNIKVWDVVDGTRLNGAGREFASMKLDGFTEAGFADGIRADVDGNVWASAGWVGDGYDGVHIFAPDGTRIGQILLPEICGNVCFGGTKRNRLFMCASQSLYSVYVETQGAHIT
;
A
#
# COMPACT_ATOMS: atom_id res chain seq x y z
N MET A 1 27.50 18.09 -98.39
CA MET A 1 28.63 17.26 -98.73
C MET A 1 28.89 16.31 -97.61
N ASN A 2 28.77 15.05 -97.88
CA ASN A 2 29.25 13.83 -97.20
C ASN A 2 28.76 13.61 -95.78
N THR A 3 27.73 12.78 -95.52
CA THR A 3 27.70 11.29 -95.52
C THR A 3 28.78 10.63 -94.68
N LEU A 4 28.36 9.86 -93.64
CA LEU A 4 28.72 8.48 -93.35
C LEU A 4 28.10 8.08 -92.01
N ILE A 5 27.12 7.25 -91.96
CA ILE A 5 27.02 5.80 -91.73
C ILE A 5 27.92 5.33 -90.60
N SER A 6 27.39 4.80 -89.55
CA SER A 6 27.09 3.51 -89.22
C SER A 6 27.10 2.92 -87.83
N ASN A 7 26.57 1.84 -87.81
CA ASN A 7 26.70 0.62 -86.95
C ASN A 7 26.56 0.69 -85.47
N THR A 8 25.40 0.27 -85.09
CA THR A 8 25.05 -0.28 -83.74
C THR A 8 25.54 -1.69 -83.55
N PRO A 9 25.97 -2.12 -82.39
CA PRO A 9 25.71 -3.49 -81.94
C PRO A 9 24.74 -3.55 -80.80
N THR A 10 23.79 -4.42 -81.01
CA THR A 10 22.76 -4.85 -80.07
C THR A 10 23.39 -5.58 -78.86
N ILE A 11 23.16 -5.08 -77.65
CA ILE A 11 23.48 -5.86 -76.44
C ILE A 11 22.17 -6.22 -75.77
N HIS A 12 21.92 -7.53 -75.71
CA HIS A 12 20.84 -8.13 -74.93
C HIS A 12 21.03 -7.79 -73.39
N ASN A 13 20.12 -7.07 -72.78
CA ASN A 13 20.05 -6.90 -71.39
C ASN A 13 18.96 -7.82 -70.83
N THR A 14 19.40 -8.83 -70.11
CA THR A 14 18.56 -9.72 -69.29
C THR A 14 18.00 -8.91 -68.11
N MET A 15 16.68 -8.75 -68.09
CA MET A 15 15.94 -8.19 -66.93
C MET A 15 16.00 -9.17 -65.78
N THR A 16 16.76 -8.84 -64.77
CA THR A 16 16.66 -9.44 -63.45
C THR A 16 15.55 -8.71 -62.69
N THR A 17 14.43 -9.36 -62.51
CA THR A 17 13.33 -8.89 -61.67
C THR A 17 13.74 -8.91 -60.19
N ARG A 18 14.00 -7.75 -59.62
CA ARG A 18 14.07 -7.57 -58.15
C ARG A 18 12.66 -7.69 -57.58
N ARG A 19 12.38 -8.80 -56.91
CA ARG A 19 11.23 -8.91 -56.02
C ARG A 19 11.46 -7.98 -54.82
N SER A 20 10.73 -6.87 -54.79
CA SER A 20 10.63 -6.02 -53.59
C SER A 20 9.81 -6.79 -52.56
N PHE A 21 10.47 -7.23 -51.48
CA PHE A 21 9.80 -7.67 -50.26
C PHE A 21 9.26 -6.42 -49.56
N LEU A 22 7.99 -6.13 -49.68
CA LEU A 22 7.26 -5.22 -48.82
C LEU A 22 7.05 -5.95 -47.51
N THR A 23 7.88 -5.67 -46.52
CA THR A 23 7.65 -6.03 -45.13
C THR A 23 6.53 -5.15 -44.62
N SER A 24 5.31 -5.67 -44.52
CA SER A 24 4.21 -5.02 -43.80
C SER A 24 4.56 -5.03 -42.34
N ILE A 25 5.02 -3.89 -41.81
CA ILE A 25 5.04 -3.64 -40.39
C ILE A 25 3.59 -3.41 -40.01
N SER A 26 2.94 -4.45 -39.52
CA SER A 26 1.68 -4.31 -38.80
C SER A 26 2.01 -3.55 -37.51
N SER A 27 1.74 -2.26 -37.48
CA SER A 27 1.64 -1.53 -36.23
C SER A 27 0.48 -2.14 -35.46
N LEU A 28 0.78 -3.01 -34.50
CA LEU A 28 -0.15 -3.30 -33.41
C LEU A 28 -0.38 -1.95 -32.71
N ALA A 29 -1.50 -1.31 -33.05
CA ALA A 29 -2.03 -0.26 -32.22
C ALA A 29 -2.25 -0.90 -30.86
N ALA A 30 -1.46 -0.49 -29.86
CA ALA A 30 -1.75 -0.82 -28.47
C ALA A 30 -3.14 -0.24 -28.20
N THR A 31 -4.14 -1.10 -28.20
CA THR A 31 -5.44 -0.76 -27.59
C THR A 31 -5.12 -0.33 -26.17
N PRO A 32 -5.53 0.86 -25.70
CA PRO A 32 -5.42 1.19 -24.31
C PRO A 32 -6.11 0.05 -23.55
N LEU A 33 -5.37 -0.62 -22.68
CA LEU A 33 -5.94 -1.55 -21.70
C LEU A 33 -6.92 -0.68 -20.88
N LEU A 34 -8.21 -0.80 -21.18
CA LEU A 34 -9.24 -0.23 -20.33
C LEU A 34 -9.03 -0.87 -18.97
N SER A 35 -8.81 -0.05 -17.95
CA SER A 35 -8.70 -0.54 -16.58
C SER A 35 -9.91 -1.41 -16.27
N ARG A 36 -9.65 -2.59 -15.73
CA ARG A 36 -10.69 -3.57 -15.42
C ARG A 36 -11.69 -2.98 -14.41
N ASP A 37 -12.97 -3.17 -14.66
CA ASP A 37 -14.02 -2.86 -13.69
C ASP A 37 -14.18 -4.02 -12.70
N PHE A 38 -13.98 -3.75 -11.41
CA PHE A 38 -14.16 -4.71 -10.32
C PHE A 38 -15.48 -4.51 -9.56
N SER A 39 -16.43 -3.76 -10.11
CA SER A 39 -17.74 -3.55 -9.48
C SER A 39 -18.61 -4.81 -9.53
N PRO A 40 -19.62 -4.95 -8.65
CA PRO A 40 -20.55 -6.07 -8.70
C PRO A 40 -21.34 -6.19 -10.01
N SER A 41 -21.44 -5.10 -10.78
CA SER A 41 -22.09 -5.05 -12.09
C SER A 41 -21.15 -5.34 -13.26
N ALA A 42 -19.84 -5.49 -13.01
CA ALA A 42 -18.88 -5.81 -14.06
C ALA A 42 -19.14 -7.18 -14.68
N PRO A 43 -18.84 -7.39 -15.96
CA PRO A 43 -18.89 -8.72 -16.55
C PRO A 43 -18.02 -9.70 -15.78
N PRO A 44 -18.49 -10.95 -15.52
CA PRO A 44 -17.69 -11.94 -14.82
C PRO A 44 -16.42 -12.29 -15.60
N VAL A 45 -15.35 -12.52 -14.88
CA VAL A 45 -14.07 -12.97 -15.45
C VAL A 45 -13.90 -14.46 -15.23
N ARG A 46 -13.12 -15.07 -16.11
CA ARG A 46 -12.77 -16.47 -15.96
C ARG A 46 -11.72 -16.65 -14.87
N TYR A 47 -11.97 -17.57 -13.94
CA TYR A 47 -11.01 -17.99 -12.95
C TYR A 47 -9.83 -18.81 -13.52
N PRO A 48 -8.68 -18.84 -12.85
CA PRO A 48 -8.36 -18.06 -11.63
C PRO A 48 -8.27 -16.56 -11.90
N GLU A 49 -8.36 -15.77 -10.82
CA GLU A 49 -8.25 -14.31 -10.88
C GLU A 49 -6.93 -13.89 -11.54
N PRO A 50 -6.95 -13.25 -12.71
CA PRO A 50 -5.74 -12.95 -13.48
C PRO A 50 -4.85 -11.89 -12.81
N ASP A 51 -5.43 -11.01 -11.99
CA ASP A 51 -4.70 -9.93 -11.34
C ASP A 51 -4.09 -10.35 -9.98
N VAL A 52 -4.24 -11.63 -9.57
CA VAL A 52 -3.49 -12.24 -8.45
C VAL A 52 -2.37 -13.08 -9.03
N ILE A 53 -1.15 -12.55 -9.03
CA ILE A 53 0.00 -13.05 -9.78
C ILE A 53 1.00 -13.71 -8.83
N ALA A 54 1.37 -14.97 -9.11
CA ALA A 54 2.51 -15.61 -8.48
C ALA A 54 3.78 -15.25 -9.27
N LEU A 55 4.69 -14.53 -8.63
CA LEU A 55 6.03 -14.25 -9.17
C LEU A 55 7.01 -15.37 -8.82
N ASP A 56 6.74 -16.08 -7.72
CA ASP A 56 7.45 -17.27 -7.29
C ASP A 56 6.46 -18.38 -6.94
N LYS A 57 6.89 -19.64 -7.12
CA LYS A 57 6.09 -20.83 -6.80
C LYS A 57 5.64 -20.86 -5.32
N ALA A 58 6.38 -20.24 -4.43
CA ALA A 58 6.04 -20.15 -3.01
C ALA A 58 4.72 -19.39 -2.78
N PHE A 59 4.32 -18.51 -3.69
CA PHE A 59 3.06 -17.76 -3.57
C PHE A 59 1.83 -18.57 -4.00
N GLU A 60 1.97 -19.60 -4.81
CA GLU A 60 0.82 -20.37 -5.34
C GLU A 60 -0.09 -20.92 -4.24
N LYS A 61 0.46 -21.30 -3.09
CA LYS A 61 -0.32 -21.79 -1.95
C LYS A 61 -1.24 -20.75 -1.30
N TYR A 62 -1.04 -19.46 -1.58
CA TYR A 62 -1.85 -18.37 -1.04
C TYR A 62 -2.99 -17.95 -1.95
N LYS A 63 -3.00 -18.44 -3.19
CA LYS A 63 -4.04 -18.13 -4.18
C LYS A 63 -5.25 -19.02 -4.01
N ILE A 64 -6.43 -18.44 -3.95
CA ILE A 64 -7.69 -19.18 -4.02
C ILE A 64 -8.18 -19.14 -5.47
N GLY A 65 -8.26 -20.29 -6.13
CA GLY A 65 -8.55 -20.39 -7.56
C GLY A 65 -9.93 -19.85 -7.99
N SER A 66 -10.85 -19.63 -7.04
CA SER A 66 -12.21 -19.14 -7.29
C SER A 66 -12.56 -17.85 -6.53
N ALA A 67 -11.55 -17.12 -6.05
CA ALA A 67 -11.75 -15.85 -5.34
C ALA A 67 -11.46 -14.68 -6.29
N PRO A 68 -12.47 -13.84 -6.61
CA PRO A 68 -12.27 -12.62 -7.39
C PRO A 68 -11.72 -11.50 -6.52
N ILE A 69 -11.11 -10.49 -7.15
CA ILE A 69 -10.97 -9.18 -6.56
C ILE A 69 -12.33 -8.46 -6.70
N GLU A 70 -12.81 -7.90 -5.61
CA GLU A 70 -14.08 -7.19 -5.54
C GLU A 70 -13.85 -5.74 -5.12
N ARG A 71 -14.46 -4.78 -5.83
CA ARG A 71 -14.56 -3.39 -5.40
C ARG A 71 -15.79 -3.22 -4.52
N LEU A 72 -15.58 -3.04 -3.22
CA LEU A 72 -16.66 -2.96 -2.22
C LEU A 72 -17.26 -1.56 -2.12
N HIS A 73 -16.47 -0.51 -2.34
CA HIS A 73 -16.91 0.88 -2.26
C HIS A 73 -16.04 1.78 -3.13
N THR A 74 -16.57 2.92 -3.56
CA THR A 74 -15.85 3.95 -4.33
C THR A 74 -16.43 5.34 -4.07
N GLY A 75 -15.74 6.38 -4.54
CA GLY A 75 -16.16 7.77 -4.41
C GLY A 75 -15.41 8.56 -3.35
N MET A 76 -14.34 8.00 -2.81
CA MET A 76 -13.42 8.68 -1.90
C MET A 76 -12.43 9.57 -2.67
N TYR A 77 -11.72 10.43 -1.95
CA TYR A 77 -10.60 11.18 -2.53
C TYR A 77 -9.25 10.52 -2.28
N TRP A 78 -9.06 9.98 -1.07
CA TRP A 78 -7.89 9.19 -0.71
C TRP A 78 -8.22 8.23 0.41
N ALA A 79 -8.48 6.97 0.05
CA ALA A 79 -8.81 5.89 0.96
C ALA A 79 -7.56 5.38 1.66
N GLU A 80 -7.58 5.34 3.00
CA GLU A 80 -6.44 4.99 3.82
C GLU A 80 -6.83 4.26 5.12
N GLY A 81 -5.82 3.69 5.77
CA GLY A 81 -5.86 3.19 7.12
C GLY A 81 -6.94 2.15 7.41
N PRO A 82 -7.08 1.10 6.61
CA PRO A 82 -8.07 0.07 6.88
C PRO A 82 -7.69 -0.71 8.14
N ALA A 83 -8.68 -0.96 9.00
CA ALA A 83 -8.53 -1.80 10.18
C ALA A 83 -9.77 -2.65 10.40
N TRP A 84 -9.57 -3.93 10.74
CA TRP A 84 -10.64 -4.88 10.96
C TRP A 84 -10.98 -5.00 12.44
N SER A 85 -12.24 -4.78 12.81
CA SER A 85 -12.76 -5.10 14.13
C SER A 85 -13.16 -6.58 14.20
N GLY A 86 -12.35 -7.40 14.84
CA GLY A 86 -12.68 -8.80 15.07
C GLY A 86 -13.89 -9.01 15.99
N TRP A 87 -14.16 -8.07 16.89
CA TRP A 87 -15.32 -8.10 17.79
C TRP A 87 -16.60 -7.71 17.07
N GLY A 88 -16.56 -6.60 16.31
CA GLY A 88 -17.73 -6.07 15.62
C GLY A 88 -17.97 -6.64 14.23
N GLN A 89 -17.05 -7.44 13.69
CA GLN A 89 -17.10 -8.02 12.34
C GLN A 89 -17.32 -6.95 11.26
N TYR A 90 -16.55 -5.84 11.37
CA TYR A 90 -16.60 -4.74 10.42
C TYR A 90 -15.20 -4.19 10.13
N LEU A 91 -15.08 -3.56 8.98
CA LEU A 91 -13.91 -2.79 8.56
C LEU A 91 -14.16 -1.30 8.84
N VAL A 92 -13.15 -0.61 9.35
CA VAL A 92 -13.09 0.86 9.34
C VAL A 92 -11.97 1.31 8.42
N TRP A 93 -12.11 2.48 7.78
CA TRP A 93 -11.05 3.15 7.04
C TRP A 93 -11.31 4.65 6.95
N SER A 94 -10.30 5.41 6.57
CA SER A 94 -10.32 6.86 6.43
C SER A 94 -10.47 7.29 4.98
N ASP A 95 -11.20 8.35 4.73
CA ASP A 95 -11.08 9.19 3.54
C ASP A 95 -10.49 10.53 4.00
N ILE A 96 -9.17 10.64 3.90
CA ILE A 96 -8.40 11.69 4.58
C ILE A 96 -8.84 13.09 4.13
N PRO A 97 -8.90 13.42 2.81
CA PRO A 97 -9.24 14.75 2.37
C PRO A 97 -10.68 15.16 2.72
N ASN A 98 -11.61 14.21 2.66
CA ASN A 98 -13.00 14.44 3.04
C ASN A 98 -13.20 14.53 4.57
N ASN A 99 -12.15 14.25 5.34
CA ASN A 99 -12.15 14.30 6.81
C ASN A 99 -13.24 13.42 7.42
N VAL A 100 -13.35 12.18 6.93
CA VAL A 100 -14.35 11.20 7.38
C VAL A 100 -13.72 9.83 7.60
N GLN A 101 -14.33 9.05 8.48
CA GLN A 101 -14.10 7.62 8.59
C GLN A 101 -15.36 6.86 8.19
N HIS A 102 -15.16 5.81 7.43
CA HIS A 102 -16.20 4.89 6.98
C HIS A 102 -16.11 3.56 7.72
N ARG A 103 -17.23 2.85 7.73
CA ARG A 103 -17.35 1.48 8.22
C ARG A 103 -18.10 0.64 7.18
N TRP A 104 -17.53 -0.50 6.83
CA TRP A 104 -18.18 -1.54 6.04
C TRP A 104 -18.54 -2.71 6.96
N LEU A 105 -19.82 -3.13 6.93
CA LEU A 105 -20.31 -4.27 7.69
C LEU A 105 -20.19 -5.55 6.87
N GLN A 106 -19.67 -6.62 7.47
CA GLN A 106 -19.53 -7.90 6.75
C GLN A 106 -20.86 -8.58 6.46
N ASP A 107 -21.86 -8.40 7.32
CA ASP A 107 -23.12 -9.14 7.25
C ASP A 107 -24.00 -8.72 6.07
N ASP A 108 -23.98 -7.45 5.71
CA ASP A 108 -24.87 -6.89 4.66
C ASP A 108 -24.12 -6.12 3.57
N GLY A 109 -22.81 -5.86 3.76
CA GLY A 109 -22.00 -5.09 2.82
C GLY A 109 -22.27 -3.58 2.85
N GLU A 110 -23.06 -3.09 3.80
CA GLU A 110 -23.39 -1.68 3.91
C GLU A 110 -22.20 -0.84 4.36
N VAL A 111 -22.05 0.35 3.73
CA VAL A 111 -21.05 1.34 4.08
C VAL A 111 -21.72 2.51 4.78
N THR A 112 -21.19 2.86 5.95
CA THR A 112 -21.68 4.01 6.74
C THR A 112 -20.53 4.91 7.12
N THR A 113 -20.79 6.24 7.24
CA THR A 113 -19.84 7.18 7.84
C THR A 113 -20.01 7.14 9.36
N ILE A 114 -18.92 6.84 10.07
CA ILE A 114 -18.94 6.71 11.54
C ILE A 114 -18.40 7.93 12.27
N HIS A 115 -17.41 8.63 11.66
CA HIS A 115 -16.84 9.85 12.22
C HIS A 115 -16.76 10.95 11.16
N LYS A 116 -17.30 12.14 11.49
CA LYS A 116 -17.27 13.36 10.68
C LYS A 116 -17.46 14.60 11.54
N PRO A 117 -16.44 15.44 11.77
CA PRO A 117 -15.07 15.33 11.28
C PRO A 117 -14.30 14.21 11.96
N ALA A 118 -13.30 13.63 11.26
CA ALA A 118 -12.44 12.57 11.74
C ALA A 118 -11.00 13.04 12.05
N GLY A 119 -10.76 14.35 12.11
CA GLY A 119 -9.44 14.93 12.35
C GLY A 119 -8.45 14.70 11.21
N HIS A 120 -8.92 14.50 9.96
CA HIS A 120 -8.10 14.05 8.83
C HIS A 120 -7.27 12.82 9.22
N SER A 121 -7.92 11.84 9.87
CA SER A 121 -7.24 10.59 10.25
C SER A 121 -6.71 9.86 9.02
N ASN A 122 -5.54 9.25 9.17
CA ASN A 122 -4.95 8.35 8.18
C ASN A 122 -5.13 6.91 8.67
N GLY A 123 -4.12 6.32 9.32
CA GLY A 123 -4.15 4.96 9.82
C GLY A 123 -5.15 4.73 10.93
N ASN A 124 -5.64 3.51 11.03
CA ASN A 124 -6.44 3.02 12.13
C ASN A 124 -5.92 1.64 12.56
N THR A 125 -6.17 1.30 13.81
CA THR A 125 -5.97 -0.04 14.37
C THR A 125 -6.93 -0.24 15.54
N PHE A 126 -6.94 -1.43 16.13
CA PHE A 126 -7.73 -1.72 17.33
C PHE A 126 -6.81 -2.16 18.47
N ASP A 127 -7.11 -1.73 19.69
CA ASP A 127 -6.44 -2.26 20.85
C ASP A 127 -6.97 -3.67 21.22
N ARG A 128 -6.38 -4.25 22.24
CA ARG A 128 -6.74 -5.62 22.67
C ARG A 128 -8.12 -5.72 23.33
N GLU A 129 -8.68 -4.59 23.73
CA GLU A 129 -10.05 -4.46 24.24
C GLU A 129 -11.07 -4.16 23.14
N GLY A 130 -10.60 -4.10 21.87
CA GLY A 130 -11.46 -3.86 20.71
C GLY A 130 -11.83 -2.40 20.47
N ARG A 131 -11.12 -1.44 21.11
CA ARG A 131 -11.32 -0.01 20.91
C ARG A 131 -10.49 0.47 19.74
N GLN A 132 -11.09 1.29 18.89
CA GLN A 132 -10.40 1.84 17.73
C GLN A 132 -9.38 2.90 18.15
N ILE A 133 -8.18 2.81 17.58
CA ILE A 133 -7.13 3.83 17.65
C ILE A 133 -6.98 4.45 16.26
N SER A 134 -6.89 5.78 16.21
CA SER A 134 -6.71 6.55 14.96
C SER A 134 -5.53 7.50 15.06
N PHE A 135 -4.86 7.69 13.92
CA PHE A 135 -3.73 8.59 13.76
C PHE A 135 -4.19 9.81 12.97
N GLU A 136 -4.37 10.94 13.68
CA GLU A 136 -4.98 12.15 13.11
C GLU A 136 -3.91 13.11 12.56
N HIS A 137 -3.95 13.35 11.27
CA HIS A 137 -3.10 14.34 10.60
C HIS A 137 -3.46 15.77 11.01
N GLY A 138 -4.74 16.11 10.91
CA GLY A 138 -5.22 17.48 11.11
C GLY A 138 -5.04 17.99 12.54
N ASN A 139 -5.16 17.12 13.52
CA ASN A 139 -4.99 17.45 14.94
C ASN A 139 -3.61 17.07 15.47
N ARG A 140 -2.74 16.44 14.65
CA ARG A 140 -1.37 16.03 15.01
C ARG A 140 -1.31 15.17 16.27
N ARG A 141 -2.20 14.16 16.39
CA ARG A 141 -2.35 13.37 17.62
C ARG A 141 -2.72 11.93 17.31
N VAL A 142 -2.54 11.07 18.31
CA VAL A 142 -3.05 9.70 18.34
C VAL A 142 -4.22 9.65 19.32
N VAL A 143 -5.35 9.12 18.88
CA VAL A 143 -6.57 9.05 19.70
C VAL A 143 -7.09 7.62 19.77
N ARG A 144 -7.90 7.37 20.82
CA ARG A 144 -8.68 6.15 20.96
C ARG A 144 -10.15 6.52 21.15
N TYR A 145 -11.01 5.84 20.39
CA TYR A 145 -12.46 5.94 20.54
C TYR A 145 -12.91 4.95 21.63
N GLU A 146 -13.57 5.44 22.64
CA GLU A 146 -14.09 4.65 23.74
C GLU A 146 -15.48 4.08 23.40
N ALA A 147 -15.96 3.12 24.22
CA ALA A 147 -17.24 2.44 23.96
C ALA A 147 -18.46 3.38 23.99
N ASP A 148 -18.34 4.51 24.67
CA ASP A 148 -19.37 5.57 24.73
C ASP A 148 -19.22 6.63 23.64
N ASN A 149 -18.37 6.38 22.63
CA ASN A 149 -17.98 7.31 21.58
C ASN A 149 -17.20 8.56 22.04
N SER A 150 -16.78 8.64 23.28
CA SER A 150 -15.83 9.66 23.70
C SER A 150 -14.44 9.41 23.11
N ILE A 151 -13.62 10.47 23.03
CA ILE A 151 -12.28 10.41 22.48
C ILE A 151 -11.26 10.59 23.61
N THR A 152 -10.39 9.60 23.77
CA THR A 152 -9.20 9.70 24.61
C THR A 152 -8.00 10.06 23.77
N VAL A 153 -7.34 11.19 24.03
CA VAL A 153 -6.08 11.55 23.40
C VAL A 153 -4.97 10.73 24.06
N LEU A 154 -4.38 9.79 23.32
CA LEU A 154 -3.28 8.96 23.80
C LEU A 154 -1.97 9.76 23.83
N THR A 155 -1.75 10.59 22.79
CA THR A 155 -0.64 11.56 22.75
C THR A 155 -0.88 12.60 21.66
N ASP A 156 -0.35 13.82 21.89
CA ASP A 156 -0.40 14.95 20.94
C ASP A 156 0.97 15.63 20.76
N LYS A 157 2.00 15.18 21.49
CA LYS A 157 3.32 15.83 21.50
C LYS A 157 4.44 14.90 21.94
N PHE A 158 5.65 15.23 21.53
CA PHE A 158 6.91 14.64 22.00
C PHE A 158 7.91 15.77 22.32
N ASP A 159 8.60 15.68 23.47
CA ASP A 159 9.56 16.71 23.95
C ASP A 159 8.98 18.14 23.91
N GLY A 160 7.72 18.29 24.28
CA GLY A 160 7.01 19.56 24.33
C GLY A 160 6.58 20.13 22.97
N LYS A 161 6.86 19.45 21.86
CA LYS A 161 6.46 19.86 20.50
C LYS A 161 5.34 18.96 19.99
N PRO A 162 4.36 19.50 19.26
CA PRO A 162 3.35 18.67 18.60
C PRO A 162 4.00 17.73 17.58
N PHE A 163 3.38 16.57 17.33
CA PHE A 163 3.77 15.68 16.25
C PHE A 163 3.66 16.36 14.87
N ASN A 164 4.34 15.82 13.89
CA ASN A 164 4.27 16.34 12.53
C ASN A 164 2.92 16.03 11.87
N ALA A 165 2.55 14.77 11.78
CA ALA A 165 1.24 14.23 11.41
C ALA A 165 1.32 12.71 11.55
N PRO A 166 0.92 12.11 12.69
CA PRO A 166 0.91 10.66 12.89
C PRO A 166 0.16 9.95 11.78
N ASN A 167 0.78 8.88 11.23
CA ASN A 167 0.32 8.27 9.98
C ASN A 167 -0.31 6.88 10.18
N ASP A 168 0.45 5.87 10.54
CA ASP A 168 -0.05 4.49 10.73
C ASP A 168 0.49 3.91 12.06
N GLY A 169 -0.11 2.80 12.52
CA GLY A 169 0.30 2.20 13.77
C GLY A 169 -0.09 0.75 13.94
N ALA A 170 0.59 0.11 14.90
CA ALA A 170 0.35 -1.27 15.29
C ALA A 170 0.39 -1.43 16.81
N VAL A 171 -0.43 -2.35 17.33
CA VAL A 171 -0.50 -2.64 18.77
C VAL A 171 0.32 -3.88 19.09
N HIS A 172 1.27 -3.74 20.00
CA HIS A 172 2.10 -4.83 20.50
C HIS A 172 1.38 -5.63 21.60
N PRO A 173 1.71 -6.91 21.86
CA PRO A 173 1.05 -7.73 22.88
C PRO A 173 1.03 -7.17 24.29
N ASP A 174 1.98 -6.31 24.66
CA ASP A 174 2.02 -5.62 25.96
C ASP A 174 1.01 -4.47 26.08
N GLY A 175 0.26 -4.19 24.98
CA GLY A 175 -0.70 -3.10 24.87
C GLY A 175 -0.08 -1.78 24.42
N SER A 176 1.23 -1.70 24.17
CA SER A 176 1.85 -0.50 23.64
C SER A 176 1.43 -0.24 22.19
N VAL A 177 1.27 1.03 21.84
CA VAL A 177 0.94 1.49 20.49
C VAL A 177 2.22 2.01 19.85
N TRP A 178 2.61 1.42 18.74
CA TRP A 178 3.74 1.86 17.92
C TRP A 178 3.21 2.59 16.70
N PHE A 179 3.76 3.75 16.39
CA PHE A 179 3.25 4.56 15.28
C PHE A 179 4.36 5.35 14.59
N THR A 180 4.05 5.78 13.36
CA THR A 180 4.94 6.56 12.51
C THR A 180 4.48 8.01 12.42
N ASP A 181 5.44 8.95 12.29
CA ASP A 181 5.18 10.39 12.16
C ASP A 181 5.98 11.00 11.00
N PRO A 182 5.62 10.69 9.73
CA PRO A 182 6.31 11.21 8.54
C PRO A 182 5.94 12.65 8.20
N GLY A 183 4.82 13.15 8.71
CA GLY A 183 4.39 14.53 8.52
C GLY A 183 3.64 14.84 7.23
N TYR A 184 3.14 13.87 6.48
CA TYR A 184 2.43 14.11 5.21
C TYR A 184 1.25 15.07 5.36
N GLY A 185 0.42 14.88 6.39
CA GLY A 185 -0.73 15.74 6.65
C GLY A 185 -0.40 17.18 7.02
N SER A 186 0.88 17.52 7.21
CA SER A 186 1.35 18.88 7.48
C SER A 186 1.97 19.57 6.27
N LEU A 187 2.06 18.88 5.12
CA LEU A 187 2.67 19.45 3.92
C LEU A 187 1.72 20.38 3.15
N MET A 188 0.41 20.11 3.23
CA MET A 188 -0.62 20.87 2.50
C MET A 188 -1.97 20.85 3.25
N ASN A 189 -2.91 21.72 2.82
CA ASN A 189 -4.28 21.76 3.36
C ASN A 189 -5.22 20.82 2.59
N TYR A 190 -4.78 19.60 2.34
CA TYR A 190 -5.59 18.59 1.65
C TYR A 190 -5.80 17.34 2.52
N GLU A 191 -4.73 16.83 3.11
CA GLU A 191 -4.78 15.67 4.01
C GLU A 191 -4.67 16.06 5.49
N GLY A 192 -4.72 17.34 5.78
CA GLY A 192 -4.58 17.89 7.14
C GLY A 192 -4.46 19.40 7.13
N ASN A 193 -3.68 19.93 8.05
CA ASN A 193 -3.44 21.35 8.22
C ASN A 193 -1.98 21.69 7.96
N LYS A 194 -1.70 22.47 6.88
CA LYS A 194 -0.35 22.87 6.52
C LYS A 194 0.36 23.57 7.68
N GLY A 195 1.58 23.15 7.92
CA GLY A 195 2.44 23.74 8.94
C GLY A 195 3.83 23.10 8.93
N ASP A 196 4.75 23.68 9.69
CA ASP A 196 6.11 23.20 9.77
C ASP A 196 6.18 21.83 10.44
N LEU A 197 7.14 20.99 9.98
CA LEU A 197 7.57 19.81 10.68
C LEU A 197 8.46 20.23 11.85
N LEU A 198 8.00 20.02 13.08
CA LEU A 198 8.66 20.49 14.29
C LEU A 198 9.55 19.42 14.93
N LEU A 199 9.38 18.18 14.54
CA LEU A 199 10.14 17.02 14.95
C LEU A 199 10.82 16.39 13.73
N LYS A 200 11.93 15.68 13.94
CA LYS A 200 12.45 14.78 12.92
C LYS A 200 11.46 13.63 12.72
N GLU A 201 11.25 13.24 11.47
CA GLU A 201 10.42 12.09 11.14
C GLU A 201 10.94 10.84 11.87
N ALA A 202 10.06 10.13 12.52
CA ALA A 202 10.46 9.04 13.41
C ALA A 202 9.35 8.02 13.66
N ILE A 203 9.74 6.93 14.30
CA ILE A 203 8.86 5.90 14.84
C ILE A 203 8.80 6.09 16.35
N TYR A 204 7.60 6.05 16.89
CA TYR A 204 7.32 6.26 18.32
C TYR A 204 6.60 5.06 18.93
N ARG A 205 6.71 4.94 20.26
CA ARG A 205 6.00 3.96 21.09
C ARG A 205 5.33 4.67 22.25
N ILE A 206 4.06 4.37 22.45
CA ILE A 206 3.27 4.81 23.64
C ILE A 206 3.28 3.66 24.65
N ASP A 207 3.78 3.90 25.84
CA ASP A 207 3.73 2.92 26.91
C ASP A 207 2.29 2.83 27.47
N PRO A 208 1.69 1.62 27.52
CA PRO A 208 0.27 1.46 27.86
C PRO A 208 -0.05 1.74 29.33
N LYS A 209 0.95 1.70 30.22
CA LYS A 209 0.75 1.88 31.67
C LYS A 209 0.98 3.31 32.12
N THR A 210 1.98 3.94 31.53
CA THR A 210 2.44 5.27 31.97
C THR A 210 2.05 6.37 31.01
N GLY A 211 1.66 6.05 29.79
CA GLY A 211 1.45 7.02 28.70
C GLY A 211 2.75 7.67 28.20
N LYS A 212 3.91 7.21 28.69
CA LYS A 212 5.20 7.74 28.24
C LYS A 212 5.42 7.46 26.76
N ILE A 213 5.94 8.46 26.05
CA ILE A 213 6.30 8.35 24.66
C ILE A 213 7.80 8.14 24.55
N ASP A 214 8.18 7.10 23.84
CA ASP A 214 9.58 6.84 23.47
C ASP A 214 9.73 6.99 21.94
N LYS A 215 10.73 7.75 21.48
CA LYS A 215 11.17 7.72 20.09
C LYS A 215 12.07 6.50 19.92
N VAL A 216 11.63 5.50 19.14
CA VAL A 216 12.29 4.21 19.02
C VAL A 216 13.23 4.10 17.85
N ALA A 217 13.01 4.87 16.77
CA ALA A 217 13.94 5.04 15.65
C ALA A 217 13.69 6.36 14.91
N ASP A 218 14.77 6.95 14.37
CA ASP A 218 14.74 8.11 13.48
C ASP A 218 15.82 8.04 12.39
N ASP A 219 16.29 6.82 12.10
CA ASP A 219 17.21 6.50 11.02
C ASP A 219 16.49 6.04 9.74
N ILE A 220 15.31 6.58 9.52
CA ILE A 220 14.42 6.39 8.37
C ILE A 220 14.00 7.77 7.86
N PHE A 221 13.83 7.92 6.54
CA PHE A 221 13.53 9.25 5.97
C PHE A 221 12.07 9.65 6.20
N LYS A 222 11.11 8.86 5.70
CA LYS A 222 9.69 9.08 5.93
C LYS A 222 9.01 7.75 6.29
N PRO A 223 8.98 7.42 7.59
CA PRO A 223 8.32 6.19 8.04
C PRO A 223 6.82 6.27 7.76
N ASN A 224 6.31 5.31 6.97
CA ASN A 224 4.90 5.22 6.61
C ASN A 224 4.25 4.01 7.28
N GLY A 225 3.66 3.07 6.55
CA GLY A 225 3.06 1.88 7.11
C GLY A 225 4.03 1.03 7.91
N LEU A 226 3.55 0.40 8.98
CA LEU A 226 4.36 -0.48 9.82
C LEU A 226 3.60 -1.73 10.24
N CYS A 227 4.34 -2.82 10.45
CA CYS A 227 3.79 -4.04 11.05
C CYS A 227 4.88 -4.85 11.78
N PHE A 228 4.45 -5.64 12.75
CA PHE A 228 5.33 -6.61 13.40
C PHE A 228 5.37 -7.94 12.64
N SER A 229 6.46 -8.69 12.80
CA SER A 229 6.47 -10.11 12.47
C SER A 229 5.47 -10.89 13.35
N PRO A 230 5.04 -12.12 12.95
CA PRO A 230 4.07 -12.90 13.72
C PRO A 230 4.47 -13.14 15.19
N ASP A 231 5.77 -13.23 15.46
CA ASP A 231 6.33 -13.44 16.80
C ASP A 231 6.71 -12.13 17.52
N TYR A 232 6.40 -10.96 16.93
CA TYR A 232 6.71 -9.61 17.44
C TYR A 232 8.19 -9.31 17.66
N LYS A 233 9.09 -10.13 17.08
CA LYS A 233 10.54 -9.93 17.23
C LYS A 233 11.14 -9.01 16.17
N LYS A 234 10.39 -8.65 15.14
CA LYS A 234 10.79 -7.71 14.09
C LYS A 234 9.71 -6.66 13.91
N LEU A 235 10.16 -5.43 13.60
CA LEU A 235 9.30 -4.35 13.12
C LEU A 235 9.71 -4.03 11.69
N TYR A 236 8.75 -4.12 10.77
CA TYR A 236 8.87 -3.68 9.38
C TYR A 236 8.25 -2.31 9.22
N VAL A 237 8.90 -1.42 8.46
CA VAL A 237 8.40 -0.06 8.19
C VAL A 237 8.71 0.33 6.76
N ALA A 238 7.70 0.80 6.02
CA ALA A 238 7.87 1.36 4.69
C ALA A 238 8.58 2.71 4.76
N ASP A 239 9.63 2.89 3.95
CA ASP A 239 10.31 4.19 3.81
C ASP A 239 9.87 4.86 2.51
N THR A 240 9.03 5.88 2.62
CA THR A 240 8.55 6.68 1.51
C THR A 240 9.37 7.95 1.30
N GLY A 241 10.57 8.03 1.86
CA GLY A 241 11.41 9.22 1.86
C GLY A 241 11.75 9.77 0.49
N ALA A 242 11.89 8.91 -0.54
CA ALA A 242 12.17 9.34 -1.91
C ALA A 242 11.09 10.27 -2.52
N SER A 243 9.91 10.36 -1.91
CA SER A 243 8.89 11.34 -2.26
C SER A 243 9.33 12.79 -2.02
N HIS A 244 10.27 13.03 -1.09
CA HIS A 244 10.72 14.36 -0.67
C HIS A 244 12.25 14.51 -0.56
N TYR A 245 12.98 13.40 -0.48
CA TYR A 245 14.44 13.37 -0.34
C TYR A 245 15.06 12.67 -1.55
N PRO A 246 15.75 13.39 -2.47
CA PRO A 246 16.17 12.85 -3.78
C PRO A 246 17.01 11.58 -3.75
N ASN A 247 17.74 11.34 -2.65
CA ASN A 247 18.63 10.19 -2.51
C ASN A 247 18.10 9.13 -1.52
N ALA A 248 16.86 9.28 -1.05
CA ALA A 248 16.25 8.30 -0.17
C ALA A 248 15.89 7.03 -0.95
N PRO A 249 15.98 5.85 -0.31
CA PRO A 249 15.56 4.60 -0.92
C PRO A 249 14.04 4.51 -1.04
N LYS A 250 13.55 3.66 -1.94
CA LYS A 250 12.17 3.20 -2.02
C LYS A 250 12.17 1.74 -1.57
N ASN A 251 12.02 1.51 -0.28
CA ASN A 251 12.17 0.19 0.32
C ASN A 251 11.30 0.02 1.57
N ILE A 252 11.31 -1.20 2.09
CA ILE A 252 10.83 -1.54 3.43
C ILE A 252 12.06 -1.80 4.28
N LYS A 253 12.12 -1.17 5.46
CA LYS A 253 13.17 -1.40 6.46
C LYS A 253 12.70 -2.37 7.53
N VAL A 254 13.64 -3.01 8.21
CA VAL A 254 13.39 -3.91 9.33
C VAL A 254 14.35 -3.67 10.48
N TRP A 255 13.83 -3.76 11.69
CA TRP A 255 14.57 -3.75 12.96
C TRP A 255 14.24 -4.99 13.78
N ASP A 256 15.18 -5.44 14.61
CA ASP A 256 14.89 -6.43 15.63
C ASP A 256 14.31 -5.72 16.87
N VAL A 257 13.20 -6.23 17.39
CA VAL A 257 12.53 -5.71 18.59
C VAL A 257 13.14 -6.40 19.82
N VAL A 258 13.53 -5.61 20.80
CA VAL A 258 14.13 -6.08 22.06
C VAL A 258 13.16 -5.79 23.21
N ASP A 259 12.82 -6.85 23.96
CA ASP A 259 11.96 -6.80 25.14
C ASP A 259 10.58 -6.13 24.88
N GLY A 260 10.13 -6.09 23.61
CA GLY A 260 8.87 -5.43 23.21
C GLY A 260 8.85 -3.91 23.41
N THR A 261 9.98 -3.26 23.70
CA THR A 261 10.02 -1.85 24.10
C THR A 261 10.95 -0.97 23.29
N ARG A 262 11.91 -1.54 22.58
CA ARG A 262 12.94 -0.80 21.84
C ARG A 262 13.40 -1.56 20.60
N LEU A 263 14.03 -0.86 19.68
CA LEU A 263 14.66 -1.42 18.48
C LEU A 263 16.16 -1.58 18.69
N ASN A 264 16.75 -2.63 18.10
CA ASN A 264 18.17 -2.94 18.20
C ASN A 264 18.92 -2.38 17.00
N GLY A 265 19.84 -1.45 17.26
CA GLY A 265 20.71 -0.86 16.24
C GLY A 265 19.95 -0.07 15.16
N ALA A 266 20.60 0.12 14.03
CA ALA A 266 20.03 0.80 12.87
C ALA A 266 19.16 -0.14 12.05
N GLY A 267 18.14 0.45 11.41
CA GLY A 267 17.29 -0.28 10.46
C GLY A 267 18.05 -0.74 9.23
N ARG A 268 17.85 -1.98 8.84
CA ARG A 268 18.40 -2.55 7.61
C ARG A 268 17.32 -2.66 6.53
N GLU A 269 17.72 -2.68 5.28
CA GLU A 269 16.78 -2.96 4.19
C GLU A 269 16.24 -4.39 4.34
N PHE A 270 14.93 -4.51 4.29
CA PHE A 270 14.21 -5.79 4.20
C PHE A 270 13.93 -6.14 2.75
N ALA A 271 13.31 -5.21 2.00
CA ALA A 271 12.97 -5.42 0.60
C ALA A 271 12.97 -4.10 -0.17
N SER A 272 13.50 -4.14 -1.40
CA SER A 272 13.42 -3.03 -2.34
C SER A 272 12.07 -3.04 -3.07
N MET A 273 11.51 -1.85 -3.31
CA MET A 273 10.31 -1.71 -4.13
C MET A 273 10.60 -1.75 -5.63
N LYS A 274 11.88 -1.84 -6.06
CA LYS A 274 12.21 -2.04 -7.47
C LYS A 274 11.64 -3.35 -7.98
N LEU A 275 11.04 -3.32 -9.16
CA LEU A 275 10.51 -4.50 -9.86
C LEU A 275 11.11 -4.55 -11.26
N ASP A 276 11.54 -5.74 -11.67
CA ASP A 276 12.09 -5.95 -13.02
C ASP A 276 11.04 -5.66 -14.10
N GLY A 277 11.47 -5.03 -15.16
CA GLY A 277 10.58 -4.57 -16.24
C GLY A 277 10.07 -3.15 -16.09
N PHE A 278 10.29 -2.52 -14.92
CA PHE A 278 9.94 -1.12 -14.67
C PHE A 278 11.19 -0.25 -14.54
N THR A 279 11.15 0.93 -15.16
CA THR A 279 12.27 1.90 -15.10
C THR A 279 12.40 2.54 -13.74
N GLU A 280 11.28 2.71 -13.04
CA GLU A 280 11.19 3.34 -11.73
C GLU A 280 10.59 2.38 -10.71
N ALA A 281 11.04 2.49 -9.46
CA ALA A 281 10.38 1.85 -8.34
C ALA A 281 9.23 2.73 -7.84
N GLY A 282 8.11 2.11 -7.45
CA GLY A 282 7.06 2.78 -6.69
C GLY A 282 7.40 2.84 -5.20
N PHE A 283 6.39 3.21 -4.40
CA PHE A 283 6.50 3.24 -2.95
C PHE A 283 5.72 2.09 -2.34
N ALA A 284 6.24 1.50 -1.26
CA ALA A 284 5.41 0.81 -0.29
C ALA A 284 4.78 1.87 0.62
N ASP A 285 3.52 1.66 1.01
CA ASP A 285 2.78 2.57 1.89
C ASP A 285 2.30 1.78 3.13
N GLY A 286 1.03 1.47 3.30
CA GLY A 286 0.58 0.59 4.37
C GLY A 286 1.01 -0.87 4.17
N ILE A 287 1.48 -1.51 5.24
CA ILE A 287 1.98 -2.89 5.18
C ILE A 287 1.42 -3.74 6.30
N ARG A 288 1.20 -5.05 6.05
CA ARG A 288 0.76 -6.01 7.09
C ARG A 288 1.48 -7.34 6.90
N ALA A 289 1.70 -8.06 8.00
CA ALA A 289 2.25 -9.42 7.97
C ALA A 289 1.15 -10.47 7.99
N ASP A 290 1.38 -11.62 7.33
CA ASP A 290 0.57 -12.83 7.49
C ASP A 290 1.19 -13.80 8.52
N VAL A 291 0.45 -14.86 8.86
CA VAL A 291 0.88 -15.88 9.85
C VAL A 291 2.15 -16.64 9.46
N ASP A 292 2.48 -16.71 8.17
CA ASP A 292 3.70 -17.32 7.66
C ASP A 292 4.90 -16.34 7.67
N GLY A 293 4.66 -15.07 8.05
CA GLY A 293 5.67 -14.01 8.12
C GLY A 293 5.93 -13.28 6.81
N ASN A 294 5.11 -13.51 5.78
CA ASN A 294 5.19 -12.68 4.58
C ASN A 294 4.69 -11.26 4.89
N VAL A 295 5.31 -10.26 4.25
CA VAL A 295 4.89 -8.87 4.32
C VAL A 295 4.08 -8.54 3.06
N TRP A 296 2.83 -8.17 3.26
CA TRP A 296 1.90 -7.70 2.24
C TRP A 296 1.95 -6.18 2.24
N ALA A 297 2.52 -5.60 1.18
CA ALA A 297 2.80 -4.18 1.09
C ALA A 297 1.93 -3.55 0.00
N SER A 298 1.13 -2.57 0.36
CA SER A 298 0.50 -1.71 -0.62
C SER A 298 1.58 -1.02 -1.46
N ALA A 299 1.31 -0.78 -2.72
CA ALA A 299 2.28 -0.24 -3.67
C ALA A 299 1.61 0.66 -4.70
N GLY A 300 2.34 1.68 -5.15
CA GLY A 300 1.80 2.57 -6.15
C GLY A 300 2.78 3.59 -6.70
N TRP A 301 2.21 4.52 -7.51
CA TRP A 301 2.89 5.63 -8.17
C TRP A 301 3.76 5.22 -9.37
N VAL A 302 3.46 4.07 -9.99
CA VAL A 302 4.13 3.60 -11.21
C VAL A 302 3.12 3.38 -12.34
N GLY A 303 1.93 2.84 -12.02
CA GLY A 303 0.85 2.57 -12.98
C GLY A 303 0.61 1.09 -13.25
N ASP A 304 0.03 0.81 -14.41
CA ASP A 304 -0.43 -0.51 -14.80
C ASP A 304 0.66 -1.58 -14.68
N GLY A 305 0.29 -2.72 -14.09
CA GLY A 305 1.18 -3.86 -13.87
C GLY A 305 2.08 -3.74 -12.65
N TYR A 306 2.03 -2.60 -11.94
CA TYR A 306 2.79 -2.37 -10.72
C TYR A 306 1.87 -2.06 -9.53
N ASP A 307 0.93 -1.11 -9.69
CA ASP A 307 0.11 -0.58 -8.60
C ASP A 307 -0.82 -1.67 -8.03
N GLY A 308 -0.93 -1.71 -6.70
CA GLY A 308 -1.71 -2.71 -5.99
C GLY A 308 -1.03 -3.20 -4.71
N VAL A 309 -0.78 -4.51 -4.59
CA VAL A 309 -0.12 -5.10 -3.40
C VAL A 309 1.03 -5.99 -3.84
N HIS A 310 2.20 -5.80 -3.22
CA HIS A 310 3.37 -6.66 -3.41
C HIS A 310 3.59 -7.53 -2.18
N ILE A 311 3.84 -8.81 -2.38
CA ILE A 311 4.01 -9.76 -1.29
C ILE A 311 5.45 -10.22 -1.23
N PHE A 312 6.06 -10.06 -0.05
CA PHE A 312 7.45 -10.41 0.23
C PHE A 312 7.53 -11.53 1.24
N ALA A 313 8.30 -12.57 0.92
CA ALA A 313 8.62 -13.65 1.85
C ALA A 313 9.45 -13.12 3.06
N PRO A 314 9.59 -13.89 4.15
CA PRO A 314 10.32 -13.46 5.35
C PRO A 314 11.80 -13.10 5.13
N ASP A 315 12.40 -13.51 4.01
CA ASP A 315 13.76 -13.17 3.60
C ASP A 315 13.84 -11.90 2.72
N GLY A 316 12.69 -11.27 2.42
CA GLY A 316 12.58 -10.08 1.56
C GLY A 316 12.42 -10.37 0.07
N THR A 317 12.39 -11.63 -0.34
CA THR A 317 12.11 -12.01 -1.74
C THR A 317 10.66 -11.68 -2.09
N ARG A 318 10.44 -10.95 -3.19
CA ARG A 318 9.09 -10.70 -3.71
C ARG A 318 8.54 -11.98 -4.36
N ILE A 319 7.44 -12.50 -3.82
CA ILE A 319 6.86 -13.77 -4.24
C ILE A 319 5.53 -13.62 -4.99
N GLY A 320 4.83 -12.50 -4.84
CA GLY A 320 3.54 -12.31 -5.49
C GLY A 320 3.15 -10.84 -5.64
N GLN A 321 2.11 -10.63 -6.46
CA GLN A 321 1.45 -9.33 -6.66
C GLN A 321 -0.07 -9.50 -6.74
N ILE A 322 -0.79 -8.48 -6.29
CA ILE A 322 -2.20 -8.26 -6.59
C ILE A 322 -2.27 -6.91 -7.31
N LEU A 323 -2.67 -6.92 -8.57
CA LEU A 323 -2.76 -5.71 -9.37
C LEU A 323 -4.11 -5.01 -9.16
N LEU A 324 -4.06 -3.70 -9.03
CA LEU A 324 -5.25 -2.83 -8.95
C LEU A 324 -5.14 -1.72 -10.00
N PRO A 325 -6.28 -1.19 -10.47
CA PRO A 325 -6.31 -0.07 -11.42
C PRO A 325 -5.99 1.27 -10.76
N GLU A 326 -5.73 1.28 -9.46
CA GLU A 326 -5.50 2.44 -8.62
C GLU A 326 -4.30 2.25 -7.72
N ILE A 327 -3.64 3.34 -7.32
CA ILE A 327 -2.59 3.32 -6.30
C ILE A 327 -3.17 2.75 -5.01
N CYS A 328 -2.57 1.70 -4.49
CA CYS A 328 -2.95 1.16 -3.18
C CYS A 328 -2.20 1.91 -2.08
N GLY A 329 -2.93 2.60 -1.19
CA GLY A 329 -2.36 3.30 -0.04
C GLY A 329 -2.13 2.36 1.15
N ASN A 330 -3.08 1.47 1.46
CA ASN A 330 -2.96 0.65 2.66
C ASN A 330 -3.76 -0.65 2.56
N VAL A 331 -3.39 -1.63 3.39
CA VAL A 331 -4.01 -2.95 3.43
C VAL A 331 -4.28 -3.42 4.85
N CYS A 332 -5.29 -4.26 5.04
CA CYS A 332 -5.43 -5.04 6.26
C CYS A 332 -6.07 -6.41 5.99
N PHE A 333 -5.78 -7.36 6.85
CA PHE A 333 -6.48 -8.65 6.86
C PHE A 333 -7.71 -8.56 7.75
N GLY A 334 -8.82 -9.15 7.29
CA GLY A 334 -10.06 -9.18 8.04
C GLY A 334 -10.98 -10.32 7.62
N GLY A 335 -12.27 -10.17 7.92
CA GLY A 335 -13.26 -11.23 7.78
C GLY A 335 -13.20 -12.22 8.94
N THR A 336 -14.25 -13.05 9.10
CA THR A 336 -14.40 -13.99 10.21
C THR A 336 -13.20 -14.93 10.37
N LYS A 337 -12.55 -15.29 9.26
CA LYS A 337 -11.36 -16.16 9.26
C LYS A 337 -10.05 -15.37 9.12
N ARG A 338 -10.10 -14.04 9.08
CA ARG A 338 -8.95 -13.16 8.87
C ARG A 338 -8.14 -13.47 7.60
N ASN A 339 -8.78 -14.04 6.59
CA ASN A 339 -8.21 -14.42 5.30
C ASN A 339 -8.79 -13.61 4.14
N ARG A 340 -9.46 -12.50 4.42
CA ARG A 340 -9.88 -11.52 3.44
C ARG A 340 -8.94 -10.33 3.53
N LEU A 341 -8.19 -10.08 2.46
CA LEU A 341 -7.35 -8.89 2.36
C LEU A 341 -8.21 -7.73 1.87
N PHE A 342 -8.28 -6.65 2.64
CA PHE A 342 -8.87 -5.38 2.26
C PHE A 342 -7.78 -4.44 1.80
N MET A 343 -8.04 -3.68 0.75
CA MET A 343 -7.09 -2.80 0.07
C MET A 343 -7.74 -1.44 -0.14
N CYS A 344 -7.26 -0.42 0.56
CA CYS A 344 -7.63 0.97 0.31
C CYS A 344 -6.78 1.49 -0.85
N ALA A 345 -7.43 1.82 -1.97
CA ALA A 345 -6.74 2.24 -3.17
C ALA A 345 -7.36 3.52 -3.72
N SER A 346 -6.65 4.63 -3.59
CA SER A 346 -7.05 5.96 -4.05
C SER A 346 -8.51 6.30 -3.77
N GLN A 347 -9.42 6.00 -4.70
CA GLN A 347 -10.83 6.33 -4.62
C GLN A 347 -11.71 5.18 -4.16
N SER A 348 -11.15 3.98 -3.96
CA SER A 348 -11.94 2.75 -3.78
C SER A 348 -11.43 1.87 -2.65
N LEU A 349 -12.35 1.06 -2.12
CA LEU A 349 -12.06 -0.07 -1.23
C LEU A 349 -12.23 -1.36 -2.02
N TYR A 350 -11.16 -2.15 -2.09
CA TYR A 350 -11.16 -3.49 -2.70
C TYR A 350 -10.98 -4.57 -1.65
N SER A 351 -11.32 -5.80 -2.03
CA SER A 351 -10.98 -6.98 -1.24
C SER A 351 -10.76 -8.22 -2.10
N VAL A 352 -10.00 -9.16 -1.57
CA VAL A 352 -9.81 -10.50 -2.14
C VAL A 352 -9.63 -11.52 -1.03
N TYR A 353 -10.16 -12.74 -1.20
CA TYR A 353 -9.87 -13.85 -0.30
C TYR A 353 -8.56 -14.52 -0.68
N VAL A 354 -7.76 -14.87 0.34
CA VAL A 354 -6.46 -15.54 0.20
C VAL A 354 -6.36 -16.72 1.13
N GLU A 355 -5.47 -17.69 0.83
CA GLU A 355 -5.27 -18.92 1.64
C GLU A 355 -4.20 -18.70 2.72
N THR A 356 -4.26 -17.56 3.40
CA THR A 356 -3.50 -17.24 4.61
C THR A 356 -4.31 -16.30 5.51
N GLN A 357 -3.82 -16.03 6.70
CA GLN A 357 -4.46 -15.15 7.67
C GLN A 357 -3.51 -14.03 8.06
N GLY A 358 -4.06 -12.87 8.42
CA GLY A 358 -3.26 -11.82 9.05
C GLY A 358 -2.61 -12.32 10.33
N ALA A 359 -1.35 -11.95 10.55
CA ALA A 359 -0.57 -12.35 11.72
C ALA A 359 -1.19 -11.87 13.02
N HIS A 360 -1.80 -10.69 12.99
CA HIS A 360 -2.34 -10.02 14.17
C HIS A 360 -3.83 -9.76 14.02
N ILE A 361 -4.51 -9.55 15.14
CA ILE A 361 -5.97 -9.35 15.18
C ILE A 361 -6.40 -7.93 14.86
N THR A 362 -5.44 -7.06 14.58
CA THR A 362 -5.67 -5.63 14.32
C THR A 362 -5.00 -5.18 13.03
#